data_78ce3d513553861866a8102f3af0bd0b
#
_entry.id   78ce3d513553861866a8102f3af0bd0b
#
_cell.length_a   1.000
_cell.length_b   1.000
_cell.length_c   1.000
_cell.angle_alpha   90.00
_cell.angle_beta   90.00
_cell.angle_gamma   90.00
#
_symmetry.space_group_name_H-M   'P 1'
#
loop_
_entity.id
_entity.type
_entity.pdbx_description
1 polymer ?
#
loop_
_entity_poly.entity_id
_entity_poly.type
_entity_poly.pdbx_seq_one_letter_code
_entity_poly.pdbx_strand_id
1 'polypeptide(L)'
;MIKFIVLIFALASGLNAKDTVIKSKNGNSLIFKEAVKNKHFEVNLYKKLIFSSKEYNSTIYINNATYYFGPNGSILSGSGRYVILDTLEGGYITGYSDDKNEKPLWKDKAHCLVIDMQNGCVLINEADDACMLEWKGDELYNNAEQQKEKIELKRNIKDDLDHLLKCENIGFMDINECIKQNKGKIDNAIRCNPINSKNIKEYEKYLGSDINLDTKNILNRSR
;
A
#
# COMPACT_ATOMS: atom_id res chain seq x y z
N MET A 1 3.65 -41.46 -48.97
CA MET A 1 3.69 -41.42 -47.47
C MET A 1 3.88 -39.97 -47.05
N ILE A 2 2.80 -39.32 -46.67
CA ILE A 2 2.79 -37.91 -46.23
C ILE A 2 2.91 -37.93 -44.73
N LYS A 3 4.00 -37.40 -44.19
CA LYS A 3 4.23 -37.22 -42.75
C LYS A 3 3.47 -35.96 -42.30
N PHE A 4 2.39 -36.16 -41.56
CA PHE A 4 1.74 -35.06 -40.83
C PHE A 4 2.63 -34.67 -39.62
N ILE A 5 3.17 -33.46 -39.63
CA ILE A 5 3.80 -32.85 -38.47
C ILE A 5 2.67 -32.16 -37.70
N VAL A 6 2.26 -32.75 -36.58
CA VAL A 6 1.34 -32.12 -35.63
C VAL A 6 2.17 -31.14 -34.80
N LEU A 7 2.02 -29.84 -35.08
CA LEU A 7 2.60 -28.77 -34.30
C LEU A 7 1.70 -28.55 -33.07
N ILE A 8 2.11 -29.08 -31.92
CA ILE A 8 1.42 -28.82 -30.65
C ILE A 8 1.82 -27.44 -30.21
N PHE A 9 0.97 -26.44 -30.46
CA PHE A 9 1.03 -25.15 -29.77
C PHE A 9 0.65 -25.38 -28.31
N ALA A 10 1.64 -25.47 -27.43
CA ALA A 10 1.44 -25.29 -26.01
C ALA A 10 1.06 -23.84 -25.77
N LEU A 11 -0.22 -23.57 -25.74
CA LEU A 11 -0.76 -22.32 -25.15
C LEU A 11 -0.38 -22.35 -23.67
N ALA A 12 0.72 -21.68 -23.34
CA ALA A 12 1.01 -21.26 -21.98
C ALA A 12 -0.09 -20.26 -21.59
N SER A 13 -1.25 -20.79 -21.18
CA SER A 13 -2.24 -20.01 -20.45
C SER A 13 -1.58 -19.60 -19.13
N GLY A 14 -0.92 -18.44 -19.13
CA GLY A 14 -0.62 -17.74 -17.91
C GLY A 14 -1.94 -17.61 -17.17
N LEU A 15 -2.08 -18.33 -16.07
CA LEU A 15 -3.17 -18.13 -15.12
C LEU A 15 -2.97 -16.71 -14.57
N ASN A 16 -3.58 -15.73 -15.25
CA ASN A 16 -3.78 -14.40 -14.70
C ASN A 16 -4.65 -14.60 -13.47
N ALA A 17 -4.03 -14.56 -12.29
CA ALA A 17 -4.77 -14.57 -11.04
C ALA A 17 -5.77 -13.42 -11.12
N LYS A 18 -7.03 -13.76 -11.02
CA LYS A 18 -8.17 -12.85 -11.17
C LYS A 18 -8.00 -11.72 -10.15
N ASP A 19 -8.13 -10.47 -10.60
CA ASP A 19 -8.22 -9.32 -9.70
C ASP A 19 -9.26 -9.61 -8.61
N THR A 20 -8.90 -9.36 -7.36
CA THR A 20 -9.80 -9.50 -6.23
C THR A 20 -10.20 -8.14 -5.69
N VAL A 21 -11.41 -8.03 -5.14
CA VAL A 21 -12.02 -6.74 -4.83
C VAL A 21 -12.70 -6.80 -3.47
N ILE A 22 -12.45 -5.77 -2.64
CA ILE A 22 -13.27 -5.44 -1.48
C ILE A 22 -14.17 -4.26 -1.88
N LYS A 23 -15.47 -4.38 -1.63
CA LYS A 23 -16.44 -3.30 -1.88
C LYS A 23 -16.99 -2.76 -0.58
N SER A 24 -17.03 -1.44 -0.47
CA SER A 24 -17.72 -0.75 0.62
C SER A 24 -19.21 -0.54 0.29
N LYS A 25 -20.00 -0.21 1.30
CA LYS A 25 -21.45 0.06 1.14
C LYS A 25 -21.73 1.30 0.27
N ASN A 26 -20.80 2.26 0.19
CA ASN A 26 -20.93 3.46 -0.65
C ASN A 26 -20.59 3.21 -2.13
N GLY A 27 -20.20 1.98 -2.50
CA GLY A 27 -19.88 1.56 -3.86
C GLY A 27 -18.40 1.75 -4.26
N ASN A 28 -17.58 2.35 -3.41
CA ASN A 28 -16.14 2.41 -3.61
C ASN A 28 -15.49 1.05 -3.37
N SER A 29 -14.31 0.82 -3.92
CA SER A 29 -13.65 -0.48 -3.82
C SER A 29 -12.14 -0.39 -3.71
N LEU A 30 -11.56 -1.43 -3.12
CA LEU A 30 -10.13 -1.72 -3.20
C LEU A 30 -9.94 -2.90 -4.14
N ILE A 31 -9.09 -2.72 -5.14
CA ILE A 31 -8.80 -3.70 -6.17
C ILE A 31 -7.36 -4.17 -5.98
N PHE A 32 -7.19 -5.45 -5.73
CA PHE A 32 -5.89 -6.10 -5.59
C PHE A 32 -5.45 -6.65 -6.93
N LYS A 33 -4.25 -6.25 -7.37
CA LYS A 33 -3.67 -6.61 -8.67
C LYS A 33 -2.27 -7.18 -8.53
N GLU A 34 -1.79 -7.78 -9.62
CA GLU A 34 -0.45 -8.32 -9.72
C GLU A 34 -0.21 -9.41 -8.66
N ALA A 35 -1.08 -10.42 -8.66
CA ALA A 35 -0.97 -11.54 -7.74
C ALA A 35 0.34 -12.30 -7.91
N VAL A 36 0.99 -12.58 -6.79
CA VAL A 36 2.23 -13.34 -6.69
C VAL A 36 1.99 -14.52 -5.76
N LYS A 37 2.28 -15.74 -6.23
CA LYS A 37 2.24 -16.92 -5.37
C LYS A 37 3.45 -16.88 -4.44
N ASN A 38 3.20 -16.69 -3.16
CA ASN A 38 4.27 -16.75 -2.16
C ASN A 38 4.45 -18.19 -1.69
N LYS A 39 5.65 -18.74 -1.87
CA LYS A 39 5.99 -20.10 -1.49
C LYS A 39 6.05 -20.34 0.02
N HIS A 40 6.26 -19.26 0.80
CA HIS A 40 6.39 -19.34 2.25
C HIS A 40 5.02 -19.35 2.96
N PHE A 41 4.02 -18.72 2.37
CA PHE A 41 2.68 -18.58 2.99
C PHE A 41 1.60 -19.42 2.31
N GLU A 42 1.91 -20.12 1.19
CA GLU A 42 0.95 -20.89 0.38
C GLU A 42 -0.30 -20.11 -0.06
N VAL A 43 -0.24 -18.79 -0.01
CA VAL A 43 -1.31 -17.85 -0.38
C VAL A 43 -0.91 -16.95 -1.52
N ASN A 44 -1.88 -16.38 -2.21
CA ASN A 44 -1.64 -15.32 -3.15
C ASN A 44 -1.47 -14.00 -2.41
N LEU A 45 -0.34 -13.35 -2.66
CA LEU A 45 -0.08 -11.97 -2.27
C LEU A 45 -0.24 -11.07 -3.49
N TYR A 46 -0.55 -9.82 -3.30
CA TYR A 46 -0.75 -8.84 -4.36
C TYR A 46 0.26 -7.71 -4.23
N LYS A 47 0.88 -7.30 -5.34
CA LYS A 47 1.87 -6.22 -5.36
C LYS A 47 1.26 -4.84 -5.50
N LYS A 48 -0.01 -4.77 -5.90
CA LYS A 48 -0.65 -3.49 -6.20
C LYS A 48 -2.04 -3.42 -5.60
N LEU A 49 -2.30 -2.31 -4.93
CA LEU A 49 -3.59 -1.96 -4.37
C LEU A 49 -4.11 -0.68 -5.05
N ILE A 50 -5.33 -0.71 -5.57
CA ILE A 50 -5.97 0.42 -6.20
C ILE A 50 -7.23 0.75 -5.43
N PHE A 51 -7.36 1.99 -4.98
CA PHE A 51 -8.64 2.55 -4.57
C PHE A 51 -9.41 2.99 -5.82
N SER A 52 -10.67 2.61 -5.89
CA SER A 52 -11.56 2.93 -7.02
C SER A 52 -12.86 3.51 -6.50
N SER A 53 -13.20 4.69 -6.98
CA SER A 53 -14.48 5.38 -6.75
C SER A 53 -15.16 5.69 -8.09
N LYS A 54 -16.35 6.32 -8.04
CA LYS A 54 -17.02 6.80 -9.25
C LYS A 54 -16.24 7.93 -9.94
N GLU A 55 -15.44 8.67 -9.18
CA GLU A 55 -14.78 9.89 -9.66
C GLU A 55 -13.36 9.62 -10.15
N TYR A 56 -12.63 8.71 -9.47
CA TYR A 56 -11.22 8.43 -9.78
C TYR A 56 -10.75 7.07 -9.32
N ASN A 57 -9.63 6.65 -9.91
CA ASN A 57 -8.84 5.52 -9.44
C ASN A 57 -7.47 6.02 -8.98
N SER A 58 -7.00 5.55 -7.83
CA SER A 58 -5.70 5.92 -7.28
C SER A 58 -4.96 4.68 -6.78
N THR A 59 -3.68 4.54 -7.12
CA THR A 59 -2.85 3.50 -6.53
C THR A 59 -2.47 3.89 -5.11
N ILE A 60 -2.70 2.97 -4.17
CA ILE A 60 -2.17 3.08 -2.82
C ILE A 60 -0.78 2.48 -2.85
N TYR A 61 0.22 3.31 -2.63
CA TYR A 61 1.62 2.92 -2.66
C TYR A 61 2.25 3.14 -1.30
N ILE A 62 2.84 2.10 -0.73
CA ILE A 62 3.61 2.15 0.52
C ILE A 62 5.10 2.10 0.20
N ASN A 63 5.57 0.96 -0.31
CA ASN A 63 6.93 0.76 -0.84
C ASN A 63 6.95 -0.45 -1.79
N ASN A 64 8.07 -0.69 -2.45
CA ASN A 64 8.23 -1.83 -3.39
C ASN A 64 8.22 -3.20 -2.72
N ALA A 65 8.55 -3.26 -1.43
CA ALA A 65 8.60 -4.51 -0.67
C ALA A 65 7.26 -4.90 -0.07
N THR A 66 6.23 -4.02 -0.17
CA THR A 66 4.90 -4.27 0.39
C THR A 66 4.07 -5.19 -0.50
N TYR A 67 3.52 -6.22 0.12
CA TYR A 67 2.55 -7.15 -0.44
C TYR A 67 1.26 -7.09 0.36
N TYR A 68 0.12 -7.27 -0.29
CA TYR A 68 -1.20 -7.26 0.31
C TYR A 68 -1.77 -8.67 0.32
N PHE A 69 -2.35 -9.14 1.45
CA PHE A 69 -2.97 -10.47 1.54
C PHE A 69 -4.31 -10.57 0.78
N GLY A 70 -4.82 -9.46 0.30
CA GLY A 70 -6.11 -9.42 -0.39
C GLY A 70 -7.31 -9.48 0.56
N PRO A 71 -8.50 -9.85 0.06
CA PRO A 71 -9.72 -9.83 0.86
C PRO A 71 -9.70 -10.76 2.08
N ASN A 72 -8.93 -11.86 2.04
CA ASN A 72 -8.84 -12.82 3.13
C ASN A 72 -8.09 -12.27 4.37
N GLY A 73 -7.21 -11.28 4.17
CA GLY A 73 -6.53 -10.54 5.23
C GLY A 73 -7.16 -9.16 5.45
N SER A 74 -8.49 -9.05 5.36
CA SER A 74 -9.16 -7.77 5.51
C SER A 74 -10.41 -7.85 6.39
N ILE A 75 -10.63 -6.82 7.21
CA ILE A 75 -11.76 -6.71 8.12
C ILE A 75 -12.42 -5.33 7.91
N LEU A 76 -13.67 -5.35 7.45
CA LEU A 76 -14.47 -4.13 7.30
C LEU A 76 -15.06 -3.70 8.63
N SER A 77 -15.15 -2.39 8.88
CA SER A 77 -15.90 -1.79 9.98
C SER A 77 -17.42 -2.03 9.84
N GLY A 78 -18.17 -1.80 10.90
CA GLY A 78 -19.62 -2.04 10.94
C GLY A 78 -20.40 -1.29 9.85
N SER A 79 -20.04 -0.05 9.53
CA SER A 79 -20.63 0.72 8.42
C SER A 79 -20.08 0.29 7.06
N GLY A 80 -18.91 -0.39 7.01
CA GLY A 80 -18.14 -0.65 5.80
C GLY A 80 -17.37 0.57 5.28
N ARG A 81 -17.27 1.65 6.10
CA ARG A 81 -16.50 2.84 5.76
C ARG A 81 -15.00 2.60 5.85
N TYR A 82 -14.57 1.83 6.82
CA TYR A 82 -13.16 1.57 7.06
C TYR A 82 -12.82 0.10 6.83
N VAL A 83 -11.59 -0.15 6.46
CA VAL A 83 -11.07 -1.52 6.33
C VAL A 83 -9.68 -1.61 6.97
N ILE A 84 -9.46 -2.67 7.74
CA ILE A 84 -8.14 -3.12 8.15
C ILE A 84 -7.65 -4.07 7.05
N LEU A 85 -6.41 -3.91 6.62
CA LEU A 85 -5.73 -4.82 5.69
C LEU A 85 -4.45 -5.33 6.31
N ASP A 86 -4.28 -6.63 6.30
CA ASP A 86 -2.99 -7.24 6.55
C ASP A 86 -2.09 -7.08 5.33
N THR A 87 -0.86 -6.64 5.58
CA THR A 87 0.17 -6.51 4.57
C THR A 87 1.47 -7.13 5.07
N LEU A 88 2.36 -7.40 4.13
CA LEU A 88 3.65 -7.98 4.38
C LEU A 88 4.71 -7.14 3.68
N GLU A 89 5.67 -6.65 4.41
CA GLU A 89 6.89 -6.12 3.83
C GLU A 89 7.94 -7.22 3.83
N GLY A 90 8.42 -7.62 2.65
CA GLY A 90 9.31 -8.77 2.58
C GLY A 90 10.28 -8.72 1.41
N GLY A 91 11.42 -9.36 1.61
CA GLY A 91 12.46 -9.47 0.60
C GLY A 91 13.53 -10.48 0.96
N TYR A 92 14.37 -10.78 -0.03
CA TYR A 92 15.55 -11.61 0.18
C TYR A 92 16.71 -10.75 0.63
N ILE A 93 17.36 -11.16 1.71
CA ILE A 93 18.61 -10.57 2.19
C ILE A 93 19.78 -11.53 1.94
N THR A 94 20.94 -10.97 1.64
CA THR A 94 22.22 -11.68 1.46
C THR A 94 23.29 -11.00 2.31
N GLY A 95 24.39 -11.68 2.55
CA GLY A 95 25.54 -11.09 3.27
C GLY A 95 25.35 -11.01 4.79
N TYR A 96 24.53 -11.90 5.37
CA TYR A 96 24.37 -12.01 6.81
C TYR A 96 25.35 -13.02 7.44
N SER A 97 26.14 -13.72 6.62
CA SER A 97 27.27 -14.55 7.06
C SER A 97 28.49 -14.34 6.16
N ASP A 98 29.65 -14.78 6.61
CA ASP A 98 30.92 -14.73 5.86
C ASP A 98 31.01 -15.86 4.81
N ASP A 99 30.01 -16.74 4.70
CA ASP A 99 29.97 -17.82 3.73
C ASP A 99 29.59 -17.31 2.34
N LYS A 100 30.53 -17.37 1.38
CA LYS A 100 30.32 -16.95 -0.01
C LYS A 100 29.27 -17.78 -0.77
N ASN A 101 28.87 -18.94 -0.24
CA ASN A 101 27.85 -19.81 -0.81
C ASN A 101 26.48 -19.62 -0.15
N GLU A 102 26.33 -18.59 0.67
CA GLU A 102 25.11 -18.29 1.38
C GLU A 102 23.93 -18.09 0.42
N LYS A 103 22.85 -18.81 0.67
CA LYS A 103 21.61 -18.63 -0.06
C LYS A 103 20.85 -17.42 0.49
N PRO A 104 20.24 -16.61 -0.40
CA PRO A 104 19.38 -15.51 0.05
C PRO A 104 18.34 -15.99 1.06
N LEU A 105 18.28 -15.34 2.23
CA LEU A 105 17.28 -15.61 3.26
C LEU A 105 16.10 -14.68 3.07
N TRP A 106 14.89 -15.24 3.02
CA TRP A 106 13.67 -14.43 3.07
C TRP A 106 13.49 -13.84 4.46
N LYS A 107 13.30 -12.53 4.52
CA LYS A 107 12.88 -11.79 5.71
C LYS A 107 11.61 -11.05 5.41
N ASP A 108 10.70 -11.05 6.37
CA ASP A 108 9.45 -10.31 6.27
C ASP A 108 9.08 -9.68 7.61
N LYS A 109 8.18 -8.72 7.51
CA LYS A 109 7.56 -8.02 8.62
C LYS A 109 6.10 -7.78 8.28
N ALA A 110 5.21 -8.18 9.18
CA ALA A 110 3.79 -7.89 9.05
C ALA A 110 3.51 -6.40 9.33
N HIS A 111 2.52 -5.86 8.63
CA HIS A 111 2.03 -4.50 8.83
C HIS A 111 0.52 -4.48 8.79
N CYS A 112 -0.07 -3.49 9.45
CA CYS A 112 -1.49 -3.20 9.36
C CYS A 112 -1.71 -1.88 8.62
N LEU A 113 -2.58 -1.91 7.64
CA LEU A 113 -3.12 -0.69 7.05
C LEU A 113 -4.58 -0.51 7.48
N VAL A 114 -4.93 0.72 7.83
CA VAL A 114 -6.33 1.10 7.97
C VAL A 114 -6.65 2.14 6.89
N ILE A 115 -7.65 1.84 6.08
CA ILE A 115 -8.02 2.68 4.93
C ILE A 115 -9.46 3.17 5.09
N ASP A 116 -9.67 4.48 4.90
CA ASP A 116 -11.02 5.05 4.73
C ASP A 116 -11.52 4.76 3.31
N MET A 117 -12.52 3.91 3.20
CA MET A 117 -13.14 3.52 1.92
C MET A 117 -13.96 4.64 1.26
N GLN A 118 -14.09 5.79 1.93
CA GLN A 118 -14.76 6.96 1.34
C GLN A 118 -13.86 7.68 0.33
N ASN A 119 -12.56 7.76 0.59
CA ASN A 119 -11.62 8.54 -0.22
C ASN A 119 -10.28 7.84 -0.48
N GLY A 120 -10.09 6.61 0.02
CA GLY A 120 -8.84 5.85 -0.14
C GLY A 120 -7.68 6.37 0.73
N CYS A 121 -7.97 7.20 1.75
CA CYS A 121 -6.97 7.66 2.72
C CYS A 121 -6.44 6.48 3.54
N VAL A 122 -5.12 6.30 3.57
CA VAL A 122 -4.44 5.40 4.50
C VAL A 122 -4.29 6.14 5.83
N LEU A 123 -5.11 5.78 6.80
CA LEU A 123 -5.15 6.39 8.14
C LEU A 123 -4.04 5.87 9.03
N ILE A 124 -3.77 4.57 8.96
CA ILE A 124 -2.76 3.88 9.75
C ILE A 124 -1.90 3.04 8.79
N ASN A 125 -0.61 3.08 9.01
CA ASN A 125 0.38 2.22 8.36
C ASN A 125 1.45 1.92 9.42
N GLU A 126 1.16 0.93 10.26
CA GLU A 126 2.04 0.55 11.36
C GLU A 126 2.64 -0.82 11.12
N ALA A 127 3.92 -0.92 11.42
CA ALA A 127 4.65 -2.16 11.43
C ALA A 127 4.53 -2.76 12.82
N ASP A 128 3.69 -3.77 12.97
CA ASP A 128 3.60 -4.56 14.19
C ASP A 128 3.71 -6.04 13.84
N ASP A 129 4.22 -6.86 14.78
CA ASP A 129 4.45 -8.29 14.55
C ASP A 129 3.15 -9.08 14.34
N ALA A 130 2.03 -8.49 14.71
CA ALA A 130 0.69 -8.98 14.38
C ALA A 130 -0.28 -7.81 14.28
N CYS A 131 -1.19 -7.84 13.29
CA CYS A 131 -2.28 -6.89 13.21
C CYS A 131 -3.29 -7.16 14.34
N MET A 132 -3.10 -6.54 15.48
CA MET A 132 -3.95 -6.68 16.67
C MET A 132 -5.12 -5.69 16.68
N LEU A 133 -5.52 -5.21 15.51
CA LEU A 133 -6.59 -4.23 15.38
C LEU A 133 -7.95 -4.91 15.25
N GLU A 134 -8.96 -4.40 15.94
CA GLU A 134 -10.33 -4.88 15.83
C GLU A 134 -11.34 -3.72 15.74
N TRP A 135 -12.45 -3.97 15.04
CA TRP A 135 -13.58 -3.05 14.99
C TRP A 135 -14.62 -3.35 16.07
N LYS A 136 -15.13 -2.30 16.70
CA LYS A 136 -16.41 -2.29 17.42
C LYS A 136 -17.33 -1.27 16.76
N GLY A 137 -18.19 -1.72 15.85
CA GLY A 137 -18.86 -0.82 14.92
C GLY A 137 -17.84 -0.14 14.00
N ASP A 138 -17.74 1.17 14.08
CA ASP A 138 -16.74 1.99 13.35
C ASP A 138 -15.60 2.49 14.25
N GLU A 139 -15.55 2.08 15.49
CA GLU A 139 -14.48 2.40 16.41
C GLU A 139 -13.39 1.35 16.32
N LEU A 140 -12.14 1.80 16.20
CA LEU A 140 -10.95 0.96 16.12
C LEU A 140 -10.32 0.80 17.50
N TYR A 141 -9.91 -0.42 17.83
CA TYR A 141 -9.23 -0.76 19.07
C TYR A 141 -7.97 -1.56 18.79
N ASN A 142 -6.92 -1.28 19.57
CA ASN A 142 -5.75 -2.13 19.64
C ASN A 142 -5.95 -3.19 20.73
N ASN A 143 -5.73 -4.46 20.38
CA ASN A 143 -5.83 -5.61 21.28
C ASN A 143 -4.45 -6.16 21.70
N ALA A 144 -3.36 -5.48 21.37
CA ALA A 144 -1.98 -5.97 21.63
C ALA A 144 -1.66 -6.13 23.10
N GLU A 145 -2.38 -5.42 23.99
CA GLU A 145 -2.19 -5.49 25.43
C GLU A 145 -3.51 -5.88 26.14
N GLN A 146 -3.41 -6.29 27.43
CA GLN A 146 -4.59 -6.64 28.23
C GLN A 146 -5.61 -5.48 28.35
N GLN A 147 -5.22 -4.27 28.02
CA GLN A 147 -6.09 -3.10 27.97
C GLN A 147 -6.38 -2.73 26.51
N LYS A 148 -7.67 -2.84 26.13
CA LYS A 148 -8.13 -2.41 24.81
C LYS A 148 -8.07 -0.88 24.72
N GLU A 149 -7.16 -0.37 23.90
CA GLU A 149 -7.04 1.06 23.66
C GLU A 149 -7.80 1.46 22.40
N LYS A 150 -8.63 2.50 22.51
CA LYS A 150 -9.32 3.08 21.36
C LYS A 150 -8.36 3.95 20.56
N ILE A 151 -8.27 3.68 19.25
CA ILE A 151 -7.42 4.43 18.32
C ILE A 151 -8.26 5.51 17.63
N GLU A 152 -7.75 6.74 17.62
CA GLU A 152 -8.37 7.83 16.87
C GLU A 152 -8.04 7.72 15.37
N LEU A 153 -9.08 7.60 14.55
CA LEU A 153 -8.97 7.53 13.09
C LEU A 153 -8.85 8.95 12.48
N LYS A 154 -7.69 9.58 12.68
CA LYS A 154 -7.41 10.91 12.17
C LYS A 154 -5.99 10.97 11.65
N ARG A 155 -5.83 11.55 10.45
CA ARG A 155 -4.51 11.77 9.87
C ARG A 155 -4.36 13.22 9.44
N ASN A 156 -3.27 13.83 9.85
CA ASN A 156 -2.93 15.21 9.51
C ASN A 156 -2.00 15.23 8.29
N ILE A 157 -1.93 16.37 7.61
CA ILE A 157 -1.00 16.62 6.49
C ILE A 157 0.44 16.32 6.91
N LYS A 158 0.82 16.70 8.12
CA LYS A 158 2.16 16.47 8.67
C LYS A 158 2.54 15.01 8.75
N ASP A 159 1.61 14.13 9.09
CA ASP A 159 1.87 12.70 9.28
C ASP A 159 2.46 12.04 8.01
N ASP A 160 2.14 12.61 6.85
CA ASP A 160 2.69 12.16 5.56
C ASP A 160 3.88 13.01 5.10
N LEU A 161 3.81 14.34 5.24
CA LEU A 161 4.74 15.26 4.59
C LEU A 161 6.00 15.56 5.42
N ASP A 162 5.97 15.46 6.76
CA ASP A 162 7.17 15.60 7.60
C ASP A 162 8.17 14.44 7.36
N HIS A 163 7.72 13.34 6.78
CA HIS A 163 8.53 12.14 6.50
C HIS A 163 8.91 11.99 5.03
N LEU A 164 8.84 13.06 4.23
CA LEU A 164 9.34 13.03 2.87
C LEU A 164 10.87 12.84 2.87
N LEU A 165 11.33 11.93 2.02
CA LEU A 165 12.73 11.57 1.95
C LEU A 165 13.48 12.56 1.06
N LYS A 166 14.70 12.94 1.45
CA LYS A 166 15.65 13.59 0.56
C LYS A 166 16.26 12.52 -0.34
N CYS A 167 15.85 12.48 -1.61
CA CYS A 167 16.26 11.44 -2.54
C CYS A 167 17.70 11.60 -3.06
N GLU A 168 18.44 12.61 -2.60
CA GLU A 168 19.85 12.80 -2.87
C GLU A 168 20.67 12.09 -1.77
N ASN A 169 21.56 11.17 -2.17
CA ASN A 169 22.49 10.46 -1.27
C ASN A 169 21.87 9.42 -0.31
N ILE A 170 20.79 8.75 -0.69
CA ILE A 170 20.27 7.61 0.06
C ILE A 170 21.06 6.35 -0.36
N GLY A 171 22.15 6.03 0.35
CA GLY A 171 23.11 4.98 -0.01
C GLY A 171 22.58 3.55 -0.19
N PHE A 172 21.32 3.28 0.14
CA PHE A 172 20.73 1.93 0.06
C PHE A 172 19.44 1.87 -0.78
N MET A 173 18.89 2.99 -1.17
CA MET A 173 17.62 3.06 -1.91
C MET A 173 17.84 3.61 -3.31
N ASP A 174 17.25 2.97 -4.32
CA ASP A 174 17.18 3.52 -5.67
C ASP A 174 16.43 4.87 -5.64
N ILE A 175 16.97 5.87 -6.33
CA ILE A 175 16.38 7.21 -6.43
C ILE A 175 14.93 7.17 -6.96
N ASN A 176 14.65 6.27 -7.91
CA ASN A 176 13.30 6.09 -8.45
C ASN A 176 12.32 5.56 -7.39
N GLU A 177 12.80 4.68 -6.52
CA GLU A 177 12.00 4.17 -5.41
C GLU A 177 11.72 5.27 -4.39
N CYS A 178 12.71 6.08 -4.04
CA CYS A 178 12.53 7.23 -3.18
C CYS A 178 11.48 8.21 -3.74
N ILE A 179 11.56 8.53 -5.03
CA ILE A 179 10.58 9.41 -5.70
C ILE A 179 9.17 8.80 -5.63
N LYS A 180 9.02 7.49 -5.85
CA LYS A 180 7.72 6.81 -5.75
C LYS A 180 7.16 6.84 -4.35
N GLN A 181 7.99 6.62 -3.32
CA GLN A 181 7.56 6.68 -1.93
C GLN A 181 7.09 8.08 -1.55
N ASN A 182 7.85 9.11 -1.90
CA ASN A 182 7.45 10.50 -1.67
C ASN A 182 6.12 10.82 -2.37
N LYS A 183 5.97 10.41 -3.64
CA LYS A 183 4.71 10.57 -4.37
C LYS A 183 3.56 9.84 -3.65
N GLY A 184 3.77 8.61 -3.19
CA GLY A 184 2.78 7.85 -2.43
C GLY A 184 2.31 8.57 -1.16
N LYS A 185 3.24 9.18 -0.41
CA LYS A 185 2.94 9.97 0.79
C LYS A 185 2.15 11.24 0.45
N ILE A 186 2.56 11.97 -0.58
CA ILE A 186 1.86 13.17 -1.05
C ILE A 186 0.44 12.83 -1.53
N ASP A 187 0.29 11.79 -2.34
CA ASP A 187 -1.02 11.33 -2.82
C ASP A 187 -1.91 10.91 -1.63
N ASN A 188 -1.33 10.30 -0.58
CA ASN A 188 -2.08 9.97 0.63
C ASN A 188 -2.49 11.21 1.41
N ALA A 189 -1.57 12.16 1.63
CA ALA A 189 -1.88 13.43 2.29
C ALA A 189 -3.07 14.14 1.61
N ILE A 190 -3.08 14.19 0.27
CA ILE A 190 -4.15 14.79 -0.51
C ILE A 190 -5.47 14.03 -0.36
N ARG A 191 -5.45 12.68 -0.34
CA ARG A 191 -6.67 11.88 -0.12
C ARG A 191 -7.23 12.09 1.27
N CYS A 192 -6.37 12.17 2.31
CA CYS A 192 -6.77 12.38 3.68
C CYS A 192 -7.24 13.82 3.95
N ASN A 193 -6.57 14.78 3.33
CA ASN A 193 -6.80 16.21 3.52
C ASN A 193 -6.80 16.92 2.18
N PRO A 194 -7.91 16.88 1.41
CA PRO A 194 -7.96 17.51 0.08
C PRO A 194 -7.53 18.98 0.12
N ILE A 195 -6.73 19.39 -0.86
CA ILE A 195 -6.18 20.75 -0.93
C ILE A 195 -7.34 21.75 -1.09
N ASN A 196 -7.32 22.78 -0.27
CA ASN A 196 -8.30 23.85 -0.27
C ASN A 196 -7.66 25.17 0.21
N SER A 197 -8.42 26.27 0.19
CA SER A 197 -7.91 27.60 0.58
C SER A 197 -7.39 27.70 2.02
N LYS A 198 -7.78 26.78 2.92
CA LYS A 198 -7.34 26.80 4.32
C LYS A 198 -6.01 26.10 4.52
N ASN A 199 -5.71 25.06 3.74
CA ASN A 199 -4.53 24.21 3.92
C ASN A 199 -3.47 24.31 2.80
N ILE A 200 -3.74 25.05 1.71
CA ILE A 200 -2.82 25.16 0.57
C ILE A 200 -1.43 25.67 0.98
N LYS A 201 -1.36 26.64 1.91
CA LYS A 201 -0.07 27.15 2.41
C LYS A 201 0.76 26.11 3.14
N GLU A 202 0.10 25.17 3.81
CA GLU A 202 0.77 24.05 4.46
C GLU A 202 1.38 23.10 3.43
N TYR A 203 0.65 22.77 2.38
CA TYR A 203 1.19 22.00 1.26
C TYR A 203 2.36 22.71 0.57
N GLU A 204 2.23 24.02 0.29
CA GLU A 204 3.31 24.82 -0.31
C GLU A 204 4.59 24.82 0.53
N LYS A 205 4.46 24.86 1.87
CA LYS A 205 5.60 24.78 2.79
C LYS A 205 6.39 23.49 2.62
N TYR A 206 5.72 22.35 2.48
CA TYR A 206 6.37 21.04 2.35
C TYR A 206 6.84 20.73 0.93
N LEU A 207 6.08 21.15 -0.07
CA LEU A 207 6.32 20.84 -1.47
C LEU A 207 7.21 21.88 -2.18
N GLY A 208 7.36 23.09 -1.59
CA GLY A 208 8.17 24.17 -2.14
C GLY A 208 9.66 24.08 -1.87
N SER A 209 10.10 23.21 -0.95
CA SER A 209 11.50 23.06 -0.58
C SER A 209 12.11 21.80 -1.22
N ASP A 210 12.90 21.96 -2.28
CA ASP A 210 13.88 21.00 -2.82
C ASP A 210 13.42 19.56 -3.14
N ILE A 211 12.12 19.32 -3.20
CA ILE A 211 11.60 18.04 -3.66
C ILE A 211 11.45 18.13 -5.16
N ASN A 212 12.20 17.30 -5.89
CA ASN A 212 12.20 17.19 -7.36
C ASN A 212 10.89 16.57 -7.87
N LEU A 213 9.77 17.09 -7.41
CA LEU A 213 8.40 16.74 -7.79
C LEU A 213 7.80 17.95 -8.47
N ASP A 214 7.13 17.72 -9.58
CA ASP A 214 6.38 18.75 -10.29
C ASP A 214 5.17 19.22 -9.45
N THR A 215 5.50 19.96 -8.38
CA THR A 215 4.55 20.50 -7.39
C THR A 215 3.47 21.35 -8.03
N LYS A 216 3.78 22.07 -9.12
CA LYS A 216 2.80 22.85 -9.88
C LYS A 216 1.71 21.96 -10.48
N ASN A 217 2.06 20.77 -10.97
CA ASN A 217 1.07 19.83 -11.51
C ASN A 217 0.20 19.19 -10.42
N ILE A 218 0.76 18.96 -9.22
CA ILE A 218 -0.01 18.42 -8.09
C ILE A 218 -1.02 19.46 -7.60
N LEU A 219 -0.58 20.70 -7.39
CA LEU A 219 -1.44 21.81 -6.94
C LEU A 219 -2.50 22.22 -8.02
N ASN A 220 -2.15 22.12 -9.31
CA ASN A 220 -3.07 22.45 -10.40
C ASN A 220 -4.15 21.38 -10.66
N ARG A 221 -3.92 20.12 -10.28
CA ARG A 221 -4.94 19.05 -10.35
C ARG A 221 -5.99 19.14 -9.24
N SER A 222 -5.78 20.00 -8.27
CA SER A 222 -6.62 20.16 -7.08
C SER A 222 -7.50 21.42 -7.13
N ARG A 223 -7.39 22.18 -8.21
CA ARG A 223 -8.24 23.34 -8.56
C ARG A 223 -9.29 22.96 -9.58
#